data_811c61c98416a0a8055d34a84736e5cc
#
_entry.id   811c61c98416a0a8055d34a84736e5cc
#
_cell.length_a   1.000
_cell.length_b   1.000
_cell.length_c   1.000
_cell.angle_alpha   90.00
_cell.angle_beta   90.00
_cell.angle_gamma   90.00
#
_symmetry.space_group_name_H-M   'P 1'
#
loop_
_entity.id
_entity.type
_entity.pdbx_description
1 polymer ?
#
loop_
_entity_poly.entity_id
_entity_poly.type
_entity_poly.pdbx_seq_one_letter_code
_entity_poly.pdbx_strand_id
1 'polypeptide(L)'
;MLSICIPVYNFYISELVKSLHEEAQHLNIQYEILISDDASNEDFRKENSLLSTLPNVRYIQFKKNLGRTGSRNFLFATAQYPYILFMDCDSKVSKKDYIKDFLPYCTPGTICSGGRAYFTEEPEDKKYLLHWKAGSAKECFPANIRSMNPNNSFMSCNFLIDKDIFNTVKFDERLHGYCNEDTLFGIELKKKNIIINHIDNPLYHLGLETAEALMLKIEDGLRNYHKINFLYNNDPVFINSCKILRVEKKLKKWHLNKLCKYFFILSRKLMYKNLIGKNPSLLIYDLYKLGYLCYSADFDKSKYL
;
A
#
# COMPACT_ATOMS: atom_id res chain seq x y z
N MET A 1 4.81 -19.85 -14.98
CA MET A 1 5.21 -18.61 -15.59
C MET A 1 4.85 -17.40 -14.71
N LEU A 2 3.70 -17.43 -14.01
CA LEU A 2 3.22 -16.33 -13.17
C LEU A 2 2.84 -16.81 -11.77
N SER A 3 3.40 -16.23 -10.71
CA SER A 3 2.97 -16.42 -9.33
C SER A 3 2.11 -15.23 -8.90
N ILE A 4 0.84 -15.46 -8.58
CA ILE A 4 -0.09 -14.44 -8.07
C ILE A 4 -0.04 -14.53 -6.54
N CYS A 5 0.37 -13.44 -5.88
CA CYS A 5 0.71 -13.39 -4.47
C CYS A 5 -0.24 -12.45 -3.71
N ILE A 6 -0.97 -13.01 -2.74
CA ILE A 6 -2.02 -12.31 -1.98
C ILE A 6 -1.73 -12.44 -0.47
N PRO A 7 -1.16 -11.42 0.19
CA PRO A 7 -1.08 -11.38 1.64
C PRO A 7 -2.48 -11.08 2.22
N VAL A 8 -2.90 -11.85 3.22
CA VAL A 8 -4.24 -11.76 3.80
C VAL A 8 -4.17 -11.55 5.30
N TYR A 9 -4.98 -10.63 5.81
CA TYR A 9 -5.23 -10.47 7.24
C TYR A 9 -6.66 -10.01 7.48
N ASN A 10 -7.47 -10.86 8.13
CA ASN A 10 -8.85 -10.59 8.50
C ASN A 10 -9.73 -10.08 7.33
N PHE A 11 -9.65 -10.75 6.18
CA PHE A 11 -10.45 -10.44 5.00
C PHE A 11 -10.87 -11.70 4.24
N TYR A 12 -12.08 -11.73 3.70
CA TYR A 12 -12.58 -12.82 2.86
C TYR A 12 -12.15 -12.58 1.41
N ILE A 13 -11.49 -13.57 0.78
CA ILE A 13 -10.87 -13.44 -0.54
C ILE A 13 -11.43 -14.37 -1.60
N SER A 14 -12.53 -15.08 -1.29
CA SER A 14 -13.09 -16.11 -2.18
C SER A 14 -13.43 -15.59 -3.57
N GLU A 15 -14.05 -14.41 -3.68
CA GLU A 15 -14.40 -13.82 -4.98
C GLU A 15 -13.13 -13.44 -5.77
N LEU A 16 -12.16 -12.80 -5.12
CA LEU A 16 -10.91 -12.37 -5.74
C LEU A 16 -10.16 -13.59 -6.32
N VAL A 17 -9.93 -14.61 -5.48
CA VAL A 17 -9.16 -15.79 -5.88
C VAL A 17 -9.86 -16.58 -6.99
N LYS A 18 -11.17 -16.79 -6.91
CA LYS A 18 -11.94 -17.47 -7.97
C LYS A 18 -11.86 -16.72 -9.29
N SER A 19 -12.04 -15.39 -9.30
CA SER A 19 -11.95 -14.59 -10.51
C SER A 19 -10.56 -14.67 -11.18
N LEU A 20 -9.49 -14.62 -10.38
CA LEU A 20 -8.12 -14.76 -10.87
C LEU A 20 -7.82 -16.18 -11.39
N HIS A 21 -8.32 -17.20 -10.67
CA HIS A 21 -8.15 -18.60 -11.05
C HIS A 21 -8.84 -18.89 -12.38
N GLU A 22 -10.11 -18.47 -12.55
CA GLU A 22 -10.87 -18.62 -13.78
C GLU A 22 -10.18 -17.93 -14.98
N GLU A 23 -9.74 -16.70 -14.82
CA GLU A 23 -9.02 -15.99 -15.88
C GLU A 23 -7.71 -16.68 -16.26
N ALA A 24 -6.91 -17.10 -15.28
CA ALA A 24 -5.62 -17.78 -15.53
C ALA A 24 -5.83 -19.12 -16.26
N GLN A 25 -6.89 -19.86 -15.92
CA GLN A 25 -7.27 -21.09 -16.66
C GLN A 25 -7.66 -20.80 -18.11
N HIS A 26 -8.49 -19.78 -18.36
CA HIS A 26 -8.89 -19.40 -19.72
C HIS A 26 -7.72 -18.95 -20.58
N LEU A 27 -6.73 -18.27 -19.99
CA LEU A 27 -5.53 -17.84 -20.68
C LEU A 27 -4.55 -19.00 -20.98
N ASN A 28 -4.80 -20.20 -20.44
CA ASN A 28 -3.97 -21.40 -20.60
C ASN A 28 -2.49 -21.14 -20.29
N ILE A 29 -2.21 -20.34 -19.25
CA ILE A 29 -0.85 -20.04 -18.79
C ILE A 29 -0.43 -20.96 -17.63
N GLN A 30 0.87 -21.13 -17.43
CA GLN A 30 1.39 -21.75 -16.21
C GLN A 30 1.32 -20.72 -15.07
N TYR A 31 0.60 -21.03 -14.00
CA TYR A 31 0.42 -20.13 -12.87
C TYR A 31 0.29 -20.88 -11.55
N GLU A 32 0.49 -20.15 -10.48
CA GLU A 32 0.08 -20.48 -9.11
C GLU A 32 -0.55 -19.26 -8.43
N ILE A 33 -1.43 -19.48 -7.47
CA ILE A 33 -1.93 -18.46 -6.57
C ILE A 33 -1.44 -18.80 -5.17
N LEU A 34 -0.63 -17.91 -4.60
CA LEU A 34 -0.07 -18.05 -3.26
C LEU A 34 -0.78 -17.07 -2.31
N ILE A 35 -1.37 -17.64 -1.27
CA ILE A 35 -2.07 -16.87 -0.25
C ILE A 35 -1.32 -17.05 1.06
N SER A 36 -0.80 -15.95 1.64
CA SER A 36 -0.25 -15.97 3.00
C SER A 36 -1.25 -15.36 3.98
N ASP A 37 -1.81 -16.20 4.83
CA ASP A 37 -2.66 -15.74 5.92
C ASP A 37 -1.81 -15.31 7.12
N ASP A 38 -1.81 -14.02 7.38
CA ASP A 38 -0.95 -13.37 8.38
C ASP A 38 -1.52 -13.45 9.80
N ALA A 39 -1.90 -14.67 10.24
CA ALA A 39 -2.53 -14.98 11.52
C ALA A 39 -3.90 -14.28 11.69
N SER A 40 -4.77 -14.40 10.69
CA SER A 40 -6.15 -13.91 10.76
C SER A 40 -6.95 -14.63 11.86
N ASN A 41 -8.10 -14.04 12.24
CA ASN A 41 -9.08 -14.66 13.12
C ASN A 41 -9.65 -15.94 12.49
N GLU A 42 -10.15 -16.85 13.34
CA GLU A 42 -10.55 -18.19 12.96
C GLU A 42 -11.59 -18.23 11.84
N ASP A 43 -12.59 -17.35 11.87
CA ASP A 43 -13.66 -17.32 10.86
C ASP A 43 -13.11 -17.06 9.46
N PHE A 44 -12.21 -16.08 9.31
CA PHE A 44 -11.56 -15.81 8.03
C PHE A 44 -10.69 -16.97 7.57
N ARG A 45 -9.90 -17.56 8.48
CA ARG A 45 -9.02 -18.69 8.18
C ARG A 45 -9.80 -19.91 7.70
N LYS A 46 -10.88 -20.25 8.39
CA LYS A 46 -11.75 -21.38 8.06
C LYS A 46 -12.30 -21.27 6.63
N GLU A 47 -12.83 -20.10 6.27
CA GLU A 47 -13.39 -19.89 4.94
C GLU A 47 -12.31 -19.82 3.86
N ASN A 48 -11.27 -19.02 4.08
CA ASN A 48 -10.22 -18.83 3.08
C ASN A 48 -9.39 -20.09 2.83
N SER A 49 -9.23 -20.97 3.83
CA SER A 49 -8.49 -22.23 3.68
C SER A 49 -9.13 -23.19 2.66
N LEU A 50 -10.43 -23.10 2.44
CA LEU A 50 -11.15 -23.90 1.44
C LEU A 50 -10.67 -23.61 0.01
N LEU A 51 -10.05 -22.46 -0.23
CA LEU A 51 -9.50 -22.09 -1.54
C LEU A 51 -8.33 -23.01 -1.96
N SER A 52 -7.68 -23.69 -1.02
CA SER A 52 -6.63 -24.68 -1.34
C SER A 52 -7.17 -25.92 -2.03
N THR A 53 -8.48 -26.10 -2.15
CA THR A 53 -9.11 -27.17 -2.97
C THR A 53 -9.06 -26.85 -4.47
N LEU A 54 -8.85 -25.58 -4.85
CA LEU A 54 -8.69 -25.18 -6.24
C LEU A 54 -7.29 -25.58 -6.76
N PRO A 55 -7.20 -26.10 -7.99
CA PRO A 55 -5.90 -26.39 -8.60
C PRO A 55 -4.99 -25.17 -8.64
N ASN A 56 -3.69 -25.34 -8.42
CA ASN A 56 -2.68 -24.28 -8.43
C ASN A 56 -2.87 -23.18 -7.37
N VAL A 57 -3.74 -23.39 -6.37
CA VAL A 57 -3.95 -22.47 -5.25
C VAL A 57 -3.33 -23.05 -3.98
N ARG A 58 -2.48 -22.28 -3.31
CA ARG A 58 -1.85 -22.66 -2.04
C ARG A 58 -2.18 -21.63 -0.97
N TYR A 59 -2.83 -22.10 0.10
CA TYR A 59 -3.10 -21.29 1.30
C TYR A 59 -2.09 -21.64 2.39
N ILE A 60 -1.33 -20.64 2.84
CA ILE A 60 -0.24 -20.80 3.82
C ILE A 60 -0.57 -19.95 5.04
N GLN A 61 -0.81 -20.59 6.16
CA GLN A 61 -1.20 -19.93 7.40
C GLN A 61 0.01 -19.70 8.30
N PHE A 62 0.18 -18.46 8.76
CA PHE A 62 1.19 -18.12 9.76
C PHE A 62 0.65 -18.32 11.19
N LYS A 63 1.56 -18.71 12.10
CA LYS A 63 1.28 -18.79 13.54
C LYS A 63 1.33 -17.43 14.22
N LYS A 64 2.01 -16.45 13.62
CA LYS A 64 2.25 -15.11 14.15
C LYS A 64 2.15 -14.10 13.00
N ASN A 65 1.58 -12.94 13.29
CA ASN A 65 1.50 -11.85 12.32
C ASN A 65 2.90 -11.32 12.01
N LEU A 66 3.27 -11.35 10.73
CA LEU A 66 4.55 -10.85 10.20
C LEU A 66 4.43 -9.42 9.64
N GLY A 67 3.21 -8.94 9.48
CA GLY A 67 2.91 -7.68 8.85
C GLY A 67 3.04 -7.70 7.33
N ARG A 68 2.68 -6.59 6.69
CA ARG A 68 2.63 -6.47 5.22
C ARG A 68 3.96 -6.77 4.54
N THR A 69 5.05 -6.25 5.09
CA THR A 69 6.40 -6.43 4.54
C THR A 69 6.88 -7.87 4.63
N GLY A 70 6.72 -8.49 5.82
CA GLY A 70 7.09 -9.88 6.05
C GLY A 70 6.29 -10.84 5.19
N SER A 71 4.96 -10.65 5.10
CA SER A 71 4.07 -11.47 4.26
C SER A 71 4.44 -11.40 2.78
N ARG A 72 4.73 -10.20 2.24
CA ARG A 72 5.16 -10.05 0.84
C ARG A 72 6.52 -10.67 0.57
N ASN A 73 7.50 -10.47 1.47
CA ASN A 73 8.82 -11.10 1.34
C ASN A 73 8.75 -12.62 1.42
N PHE A 74 7.88 -13.17 2.28
CA PHE A 74 7.63 -14.61 2.36
C PHE A 74 7.01 -15.16 1.08
N LEU A 75 5.96 -14.51 0.55
CA LEU A 75 5.33 -14.92 -0.70
C LEU A 75 6.31 -14.90 -1.86
N PHE A 76 7.15 -13.86 -1.93
CA PHE A 76 8.23 -13.80 -2.92
C PHE A 76 9.19 -14.99 -2.81
N ALA A 77 9.65 -15.31 -1.59
CA ALA A 77 10.56 -16.44 -1.38
C ALA A 77 9.94 -17.79 -1.73
N THR A 78 8.60 -17.90 -1.61
CA THR A 78 7.82 -19.12 -1.85
C THR A 78 7.41 -19.27 -3.32
N ALA A 79 7.33 -18.18 -4.07
CA ALA A 79 6.92 -18.13 -5.47
C ALA A 79 7.84 -18.98 -6.36
N GLN A 80 7.25 -19.83 -7.22
CA GLN A 80 7.99 -20.74 -8.11
C GLN A 80 8.33 -20.11 -9.47
N TYR A 81 7.47 -19.20 -9.94
CA TYR A 81 7.62 -18.60 -11.26
C TYR A 81 8.44 -17.31 -11.24
N PRO A 82 9.05 -16.94 -12.38
CA PRO A 82 9.93 -15.78 -12.47
C PRO A 82 9.21 -14.44 -12.38
N TYR A 83 7.92 -14.39 -12.71
CA TYR A 83 7.12 -13.15 -12.61
C TYR A 83 6.11 -13.28 -11.49
N ILE A 84 6.04 -12.24 -10.66
CA ILE A 84 5.20 -12.22 -9.47
C ILE A 84 4.22 -11.06 -9.58
N LEU A 85 2.92 -11.37 -9.53
CA LEU A 85 1.85 -10.38 -9.47
C LEU A 85 1.36 -10.27 -8.03
N PHE A 86 1.72 -9.18 -7.36
CA PHE A 86 1.24 -8.88 -6.02
C PHE A 86 -0.06 -8.07 -6.06
N MET A 87 -0.97 -8.39 -5.15
CA MET A 87 -2.18 -7.59 -4.90
C MET A 87 -2.59 -7.63 -3.44
N ASP A 88 -3.28 -6.59 -2.98
CA ASP A 88 -3.87 -6.58 -1.64
C ASP A 88 -5.14 -7.46 -1.61
N CYS A 89 -5.41 -8.09 -0.47
CA CYS A 89 -6.56 -8.99 -0.29
C CYS A 89 -7.92 -8.27 -0.39
N ASP A 90 -7.98 -6.99 -0.03
CA ASP A 90 -9.17 -6.15 -0.06
C ASP A 90 -9.41 -5.51 -1.43
N SER A 91 -9.11 -6.26 -2.47
CA SER A 91 -9.19 -5.82 -3.86
C SER A 91 -10.27 -6.57 -4.63
N LYS A 92 -10.86 -5.89 -5.63
CA LYS A 92 -11.75 -6.49 -6.62
C LYS A 92 -11.21 -6.23 -8.02
N VAL A 93 -11.16 -7.28 -8.84
CA VAL A 93 -10.77 -7.18 -10.24
C VAL A 93 -11.77 -6.29 -11.00
N SER A 94 -11.27 -5.35 -11.79
CA SER A 94 -12.07 -4.35 -12.48
C SER A 94 -12.60 -4.82 -13.83
N LYS A 95 -11.98 -5.84 -14.45
CA LYS A 95 -12.29 -6.33 -15.79
C LYS A 95 -11.85 -7.79 -16.00
N LYS A 96 -12.40 -8.43 -17.03
CA LYS A 96 -12.14 -9.86 -17.33
C LYS A 96 -10.70 -10.15 -17.81
N ASP A 97 -10.04 -9.19 -18.45
CA ASP A 97 -8.68 -9.33 -19.01
C ASP A 97 -7.60 -8.78 -18.05
N TYR A 98 -7.81 -8.90 -16.74
CA TYR A 98 -6.92 -8.30 -15.74
C TYR A 98 -5.51 -8.93 -15.75
N ILE A 99 -5.39 -10.25 -15.72
CA ILE A 99 -4.10 -10.95 -15.81
C ILE A 99 -3.50 -10.76 -17.20
N LYS A 100 -4.31 -10.89 -18.24
CA LYS A 100 -3.88 -10.75 -19.64
C LYS A 100 -3.14 -9.44 -19.89
N ASP A 101 -3.61 -8.33 -19.32
CA ASP A 101 -2.99 -7.03 -19.49
C ASP A 101 -1.60 -6.91 -18.84
N PHE A 102 -1.28 -7.77 -17.88
CA PHE A 102 0.06 -7.86 -17.31
C PHE A 102 1.01 -8.77 -18.11
N LEU A 103 0.51 -9.72 -18.92
CA LEU A 103 1.36 -10.68 -19.61
C LEU A 103 2.44 -10.07 -20.52
N PRO A 104 2.18 -8.95 -21.27
CA PRO A 104 3.22 -8.28 -22.04
C PRO A 104 4.40 -7.76 -21.22
N TYR A 105 4.19 -7.57 -19.90
CA TYR A 105 5.21 -7.09 -18.96
C TYR A 105 5.93 -8.24 -18.23
N CYS A 106 5.57 -9.50 -18.51
CA CYS A 106 6.31 -10.68 -18.03
C CYS A 106 7.61 -10.84 -18.84
N THR A 107 8.52 -9.88 -18.70
CA THR A 107 9.83 -9.85 -19.37
C THR A 107 10.93 -9.56 -18.35
N PRO A 108 12.17 -10.10 -18.58
CA PRO A 108 13.28 -9.88 -17.65
C PRO A 108 13.55 -8.41 -17.37
N GLY A 109 13.78 -8.08 -16.11
CA GLY A 109 14.09 -6.71 -15.67
C GLY A 109 12.87 -5.77 -15.62
N THR A 110 11.65 -6.30 -15.66
CA THR A 110 10.43 -5.48 -15.67
C THR A 110 9.72 -5.43 -14.32
N ILE A 111 9.26 -4.26 -13.95
CA ILE A 111 8.27 -4.01 -12.92
C ILE A 111 7.15 -3.14 -13.49
N CYS A 112 5.89 -3.50 -13.20
CA CYS A 112 4.72 -2.83 -13.75
C CYS A 112 3.63 -2.68 -12.69
N SER A 113 3.08 -1.47 -12.51
CA SER A 113 2.01 -1.16 -11.55
C SER A 113 0.70 -0.89 -12.28
N GLY A 114 -0.37 -1.61 -11.89
CA GLY A 114 -1.71 -1.46 -12.47
C GLY A 114 -2.51 -0.28 -11.91
N GLY A 115 -2.17 0.17 -10.70
CA GLY A 115 -2.88 1.25 -10.01
C GLY A 115 -4.05 0.76 -9.15
N ARG A 116 -4.77 1.71 -8.56
CA ARG A 116 -5.91 1.51 -7.65
C ARG A 116 -7.11 2.34 -8.13
N ALA A 117 -8.30 1.84 -7.89
CA ALA A 117 -9.56 2.55 -8.10
C ALA A 117 -10.46 2.48 -6.86
N TYR A 118 -11.37 3.41 -6.75
CA TYR A 118 -12.49 3.40 -5.82
C TYR A 118 -13.77 3.45 -6.64
N PHE A 119 -14.88 2.96 -6.08
CA PHE A 119 -16.19 3.13 -6.72
C PHE A 119 -16.54 4.62 -6.81
N THR A 120 -17.27 4.99 -7.87
CA THR A 120 -17.66 6.39 -8.13
C THR A 120 -18.69 6.89 -7.13
N GLU A 121 -19.53 5.99 -6.64
CA GLU A 121 -20.58 6.28 -5.68
C GLU A 121 -20.01 6.45 -4.27
N GLU A 122 -20.46 7.50 -3.59
CA GLU A 122 -20.13 7.68 -2.16
C GLU A 122 -20.64 6.50 -1.33
N PRO A 123 -19.90 6.09 -0.27
CA PRO A 123 -20.39 5.07 0.64
C PRO A 123 -21.68 5.56 1.34
N GLU A 124 -22.68 4.68 1.45
CA GLU A 124 -23.95 4.96 2.11
C GLU A 124 -23.72 5.38 3.57
N ASP A 125 -22.88 4.63 4.27
CA ASP A 125 -22.50 4.95 5.64
C ASP A 125 -21.37 5.99 5.66
N LYS A 126 -21.71 7.18 6.13
CA LYS A 126 -20.82 8.36 6.15
C LYS A 126 -19.57 8.18 7.02
N LYS A 127 -19.50 7.15 7.87
CA LYS A 127 -18.29 6.84 8.64
C LYS A 127 -17.11 6.43 7.73
N TYR A 128 -17.36 5.95 6.52
CA TYR A 128 -16.34 5.59 5.52
C TYR A 128 -15.97 6.73 4.57
N LEU A 129 -16.67 7.87 4.65
CA LEU A 129 -16.59 8.95 3.65
C LEU A 129 -15.20 9.58 3.60
N LEU A 130 -14.51 9.75 4.74
CA LEU A 130 -13.15 10.29 4.73
C LEU A 130 -12.19 9.41 3.95
N HIS A 131 -12.24 8.09 4.15
CA HIS A 131 -11.37 7.14 3.45
C HIS A 131 -11.64 7.18 1.94
N TRP A 132 -12.91 7.08 1.56
CA TRP A 132 -13.31 7.14 0.16
C TRP A 132 -12.89 8.46 -0.52
N LYS A 133 -13.15 9.63 0.10
CA LYS A 133 -12.75 10.94 -0.44
C LYS A 133 -11.23 11.06 -0.58
N ALA A 134 -10.47 10.64 0.44
CA ALA A 134 -9.02 10.74 0.42
C ALA A 134 -8.42 9.80 -0.62
N GLY A 135 -8.87 8.56 -0.70
CA GLY A 135 -8.42 7.56 -1.66
C GLY A 135 -8.75 7.95 -3.09
N SER A 136 -10.01 8.29 -3.38
CA SER A 136 -10.43 8.71 -4.73
C SER A 136 -9.66 9.93 -5.24
N ALA A 137 -9.38 10.91 -4.36
CA ALA A 137 -8.69 12.14 -4.77
C ALA A 137 -7.15 12.01 -4.82
N LYS A 138 -6.54 11.04 -4.12
CA LYS A 138 -5.08 11.01 -3.90
C LYS A 138 -4.41 9.73 -4.37
N GLU A 139 -5.16 8.68 -4.70
CA GLU A 139 -4.63 7.37 -5.10
C GLU A 139 -5.10 6.94 -6.49
N CYS A 140 -6.24 7.46 -6.99
CA CYS A 140 -6.81 7.12 -8.30
C CYS A 140 -6.28 8.01 -9.40
N PHE A 141 -5.07 7.74 -9.86
CA PHE A 141 -4.49 8.46 -11.00
C PHE A 141 -4.33 7.51 -12.20
N PRO A 142 -4.63 7.96 -13.43
CA PRO A 142 -4.38 7.17 -14.63
C PRO A 142 -2.87 6.96 -14.87
N ALA A 143 -2.53 5.96 -15.66
CA ALA A 143 -1.15 5.54 -15.89
C ALA A 143 -0.25 6.66 -16.43
N ASN A 144 -0.76 7.52 -17.33
CA ASN A 144 0.00 8.64 -17.88
C ASN A 144 0.42 9.65 -16.78
N ILE A 145 -0.44 9.92 -15.80
CA ILE A 145 -0.11 10.81 -14.67
C ILE A 145 0.89 10.13 -13.71
N ARG A 146 0.68 8.83 -13.42
CA ARG A 146 1.59 8.05 -12.57
C ARG A 146 2.98 7.94 -13.19
N SER A 147 3.08 7.83 -14.51
CA SER A 147 4.32 7.75 -15.28
C SER A 147 5.15 9.04 -15.27
N MET A 148 4.57 10.19 -14.91
CA MET A 148 5.35 11.44 -14.75
C MET A 148 6.37 11.37 -13.61
N ASN A 149 6.08 10.58 -12.56
CA ASN A 149 6.97 10.31 -11.44
C ASN A 149 6.91 8.82 -11.07
N PRO A 150 7.40 7.92 -11.93
CA PRO A 150 7.02 6.52 -11.93
C PRO A 150 7.31 5.82 -10.60
N ASN A 151 8.50 5.98 -10.05
CA ASN A 151 8.86 5.33 -8.79
C ASN A 151 8.19 5.97 -7.55
N ASN A 152 7.88 7.27 -7.61
CA ASN A 152 7.18 7.95 -6.51
C ASN A 152 5.66 7.71 -6.51
N SER A 153 5.12 7.27 -7.65
CA SER A 153 3.70 6.92 -7.81
C SER A 153 3.42 5.44 -7.57
N PHE A 154 4.43 4.69 -7.13
CA PHE A 154 4.30 3.27 -6.82
C PHE A 154 3.41 3.03 -5.61
N MET A 155 2.52 2.07 -5.74
CA MET A 155 1.71 1.50 -4.66
C MET A 155 1.81 -0.02 -4.73
N SER A 156 2.07 -0.66 -3.59
CA SER A 156 2.28 -2.11 -3.51
C SER A 156 0.99 -2.95 -3.55
N CYS A 157 -0.15 -2.30 -3.75
CA CYS A 157 -1.45 -2.97 -3.79
C CYS A 157 -1.78 -3.70 -5.09
N ASN A 158 -1.03 -3.44 -6.18
CA ASN A 158 -1.30 -3.98 -7.51
C ASN A 158 -0.08 -3.80 -8.42
N PHE A 159 0.82 -4.78 -8.45
CA PHE A 159 2.02 -4.71 -9.31
C PHE A 159 2.57 -6.07 -9.69
N LEU A 160 3.08 -6.15 -10.92
CA LEU A 160 3.87 -7.24 -11.45
C LEU A 160 5.37 -6.90 -11.30
N ILE A 161 6.17 -7.88 -10.95
CA ILE A 161 7.63 -7.71 -10.83
C ILE A 161 8.37 -8.98 -11.27
N ASP A 162 9.46 -8.78 -11.97
CA ASP A 162 10.46 -9.83 -12.20
C ASP A 162 11.15 -10.19 -10.88
N LYS A 163 11.28 -11.49 -10.64
CA LYS A 163 11.88 -12.05 -9.43
C LYS A 163 13.33 -11.57 -9.20
N ASP A 164 14.09 -11.36 -10.26
CA ASP A 164 15.47 -10.89 -10.16
C ASP A 164 15.55 -9.43 -9.65
N ILE A 165 14.58 -8.57 -10.03
CA ILE A 165 14.48 -7.23 -9.45
C ILE A 165 14.20 -7.33 -7.95
N PHE A 166 13.23 -8.15 -7.54
CA PHE A 166 12.88 -8.26 -6.12
C PHE A 166 14.03 -8.82 -5.28
N ASN A 167 14.89 -9.69 -5.86
CA ASN A 167 16.11 -10.16 -5.20
C ASN A 167 17.07 -9.01 -4.85
N THR A 168 17.05 -7.91 -5.62
CA THR A 168 17.93 -6.75 -5.42
C THR A 168 17.33 -5.70 -4.48
N VAL A 169 15.99 -5.64 -4.39
CA VAL A 169 15.25 -4.71 -3.52
C VAL A 169 14.08 -5.46 -2.89
N LYS A 170 14.11 -5.63 -1.56
CA LYS A 170 13.04 -6.23 -0.78
C LYS A 170 12.31 -5.18 0.05
N PHE A 171 11.12 -5.52 0.52
CA PHE A 171 10.47 -4.69 1.53
C PHE A 171 11.27 -4.72 2.84
N ASP A 172 11.44 -3.58 3.49
CA ASP A 172 12.18 -3.48 4.75
C ASP A 172 11.31 -3.96 5.93
N GLU A 173 11.61 -5.14 6.45
CA GLU A 173 10.87 -5.76 7.55
C GLU A 173 11.04 -5.05 8.90
N ARG A 174 11.96 -4.09 9.02
CA ARG A 174 12.06 -3.23 10.21
C ARG A 174 10.90 -2.24 10.31
N LEU A 175 10.18 -2.02 9.18
CA LEU A 175 9.00 -1.17 9.12
C LEU A 175 7.77 -1.99 9.53
N HIS A 176 7.22 -1.69 10.69
CA HIS A 176 6.00 -2.32 11.22
C HIS A 176 4.86 -1.31 11.31
N GLY A 177 3.62 -1.80 11.34
CA GLY A 177 2.43 -0.99 11.43
C GLY A 177 1.99 -0.43 10.06
N TYR A 178 1.30 0.69 10.07
CA TYR A 178 0.94 1.41 8.85
C TYR A 178 2.12 2.29 8.45
N CYS A 179 2.89 1.83 7.48
CA CYS A 179 4.15 2.48 7.11
C CYS A 179 4.17 2.81 5.60
N ASN A 180 5.15 3.61 5.22
CA ASN A 180 5.37 4.00 3.82
C ASN A 180 6.35 3.01 3.14
N GLU A 181 6.12 1.71 3.30
CA GLU A 181 6.97 0.65 2.77
C GLU A 181 7.02 0.64 1.25
N ASP A 182 5.89 0.96 0.61
CA ASP A 182 5.76 1.08 -0.84
C ASP A 182 6.53 2.29 -1.38
N THR A 183 6.40 3.44 -0.74
CA THR A 183 7.17 4.65 -1.07
C THR A 183 8.66 4.40 -0.97
N LEU A 184 9.10 3.75 0.12
CA LEU A 184 10.51 3.40 0.29
C LEU A 184 10.99 2.42 -0.78
N PHE A 185 10.21 1.38 -1.07
CA PHE A 185 10.52 0.39 -2.09
C PHE A 185 10.68 1.04 -3.48
N GLY A 186 9.76 1.92 -3.87
CA GLY A 186 9.86 2.68 -5.12
C GLY A 186 11.12 3.56 -5.19
N ILE A 187 11.53 4.17 -4.07
CA ILE A 187 12.75 4.99 -3.99
C ILE A 187 14.01 4.11 -4.10
N GLU A 188 14.04 2.96 -3.44
CA GLU A 188 15.18 2.03 -3.54
C GLU A 188 15.36 1.49 -4.98
N LEU A 189 14.27 1.20 -5.68
CA LEU A 189 14.30 0.89 -7.12
C LEU A 189 14.87 2.05 -7.94
N LYS A 190 14.43 3.28 -7.67
CA LYS A 190 14.95 4.48 -8.35
C LYS A 190 16.46 4.66 -8.16
N LYS A 191 16.97 4.42 -6.97
CA LYS A 191 18.43 4.46 -6.69
C LYS A 191 19.22 3.46 -7.51
N LYS A 192 18.58 2.35 -7.89
CA LYS A 192 19.17 1.31 -8.77
C LYS A 192 18.89 1.55 -10.25
N ASN A 193 18.33 2.71 -10.63
CA ASN A 193 17.92 3.06 -11.99
C ASN A 193 16.86 2.11 -12.58
N ILE A 194 16.07 1.46 -11.74
CA ILE A 194 14.95 0.61 -12.15
C ILE A 194 13.70 1.48 -12.18
N ILE A 195 13.11 1.64 -13.37
CA ILE A 195 11.92 2.48 -13.60
C ILE A 195 10.67 1.59 -13.59
N ILE A 196 9.65 2.02 -12.88
CA ILE A 196 8.37 1.31 -12.79
C ILE A 196 7.50 1.69 -13.98
N ASN A 197 7.06 0.71 -14.76
CA ASN A 197 6.03 0.90 -15.77
C ASN A 197 4.66 1.06 -15.11
N HIS A 198 3.80 1.88 -15.71
CA HIS A 198 2.42 2.05 -15.24
C HIS A 198 1.44 1.76 -16.35
N ILE A 199 0.40 0.99 -16.05
CA ILE A 199 -0.70 0.65 -16.96
C ILE A 199 -2.04 0.96 -16.31
N ASP A 200 -3.06 1.21 -17.12
CA ASP A 200 -4.44 1.39 -16.64
C ASP A 200 -5.11 0.02 -16.47
N ASN A 201 -4.72 -0.65 -15.39
CA ASN A 201 -5.25 -1.94 -14.96
C ASN A 201 -5.53 -1.94 -13.46
N PRO A 202 -6.37 -1.01 -12.96
CA PRO A 202 -6.56 -0.82 -11.53
C PRO A 202 -7.35 -1.95 -10.89
N LEU A 203 -7.11 -2.17 -9.61
CA LEU A 203 -7.98 -2.94 -8.72
C LEU A 203 -8.87 -1.99 -7.92
N TYR A 204 -10.15 -2.32 -7.79
CA TYR A 204 -11.06 -1.62 -6.87
C TYR A 204 -10.71 -1.97 -5.43
N HIS A 205 -10.55 -0.95 -4.60
CA HIS A 205 -10.32 -1.11 -3.17
C HIS A 205 -11.66 -1.29 -2.43
N LEU A 206 -11.80 -2.42 -1.73
CA LEU A 206 -13.00 -2.78 -0.96
C LEU A 206 -12.87 -2.44 0.53
N GLY A 207 -11.65 -2.33 1.02
CA GLY A 207 -11.30 -2.20 2.44
C GLY A 207 -11.50 -0.79 3.01
N LEU A 208 -12.65 -0.14 2.76
CA LEU A 208 -12.93 1.17 3.35
C LEU A 208 -12.98 1.06 4.87
N GLU A 209 -12.24 1.91 5.54
CA GLU A 209 -12.18 2.01 7.00
C GLU A 209 -12.98 3.19 7.51
N THR A 210 -13.45 3.08 8.76
CA THR A 210 -14.08 4.24 9.42
C THR A 210 -13.09 5.39 9.53
N ALA A 211 -13.60 6.61 9.58
CA ALA A 211 -12.74 7.79 9.68
C ALA A 211 -11.81 7.73 10.91
N GLU A 212 -12.30 7.18 12.04
CA GLU A 212 -11.51 7.01 13.25
C GLU A 212 -10.35 6.02 13.04
N ALA A 213 -10.64 4.84 12.46
CA ALA A 213 -9.63 3.82 12.19
C ALA A 213 -8.58 4.33 11.20
N LEU A 214 -9.03 5.02 10.14
CA LEU A 214 -8.14 5.64 9.17
C LEU A 214 -7.23 6.67 9.83
N MET A 215 -7.77 7.55 10.70
CA MET A 215 -6.97 8.59 11.36
C MET A 215 -5.88 7.98 12.26
N LEU A 216 -6.16 6.88 12.97
CA LEU A 216 -5.14 6.17 13.74
C LEU A 216 -4.02 5.62 12.85
N LYS A 217 -4.36 5.02 11.70
CA LYS A 217 -3.38 4.53 10.72
C LYS A 217 -2.56 5.67 10.11
N ILE A 218 -3.19 6.80 9.79
CA ILE A 218 -2.49 7.98 9.26
C ILE A 218 -1.50 8.53 10.29
N GLU A 219 -1.89 8.64 11.56
CA GLU A 219 -0.98 9.08 12.63
C GLU A 219 0.21 8.12 12.80
N ASP A 220 -0.03 6.81 12.68
CA ASP A 220 1.04 5.80 12.70
C ASP A 220 1.98 5.95 11.51
N GLY A 221 1.45 6.06 10.30
CA GLY A 221 2.24 6.32 9.10
C GLY A 221 3.07 7.60 9.15
N LEU A 222 2.54 8.66 9.78
CA LEU A 222 3.28 9.92 9.98
C LEU A 222 4.42 9.76 10.97
N ARG A 223 4.26 8.97 12.04
CA ARG A 223 5.37 8.60 12.94
C ARG A 223 6.42 7.77 12.21
N ASN A 224 6.00 6.88 11.32
CA ASN A 224 6.92 6.07 10.53
C ASN A 224 7.79 6.87 9.56
N TYR A 225 7.40 8.07 9.11
CA TYR A 225 8.31 8.95 8.39
C TYR A 225 9.54 9.34 9.24
N HIS A 226 9.35 9.62 10.53
CA HIS A 226 10.49 9.93 11.42
C HIS A 226 11.37 8.68 11.63
N LYS A 227 10.75 7.49 11.74
CA LYS A 227 11.47 6.22 11.84
C LYS A 227 12.30 5.94 10.58
N ILE A 228 11.72 6.11 9.39
CA ILE A 228 12.44 5.93 8.13
C ILE A 228 13.59 6.93 8.03
N ASN A 229 13.35 8.21 8.34
CA ASN A 229 14.41 9.24 8.34
C ASN A 229 15.55 8.86 9.28
N PHE A 230 15.26 8.26 10.44
CA PHE A 230 16.29 7.78 11.36
C PHE A 230 17.03 6.57 10.79
N LEU A 231 16.32 5.51 10.35
CA LEU A 231 16.91 4.28 9.82
C LEU A 231 17.75 4.49 8.56
N TYR A 232 17.40 5.49 7.76
CA TYR A 232 18.05 5.82 6.49
C TYR A 232 18.86 7.13 6.55
N ASN A 233 19.31 7.54 7.75
CA ASN A 233 20.20 8.69 7.98
C ASN A 233 19.72 9.99 7.29
N ASN A 234 18.41 10.27 7.34
CA ASN A 234 17.78 11.42 6.67
C ASN A 234 18.09 11.48 5.16
N ASP A 235 17.98 10.35 4.49
CA ASP A 235 18.23 10.23 3.05
C ASP A 235 17.54 11.35 2.26
N PRO A 236 18.30 12.21 1.57
CA PRO A 236 17.74 13.34 0.85
C PRO A 236 16.84 12.91 -0.32
N VAL A 237 17.06 11.72 -0.90
CA VAL A 237 16.22 11.20 -1.98
C VAL A 237 14.84 10.86 -1.42
N PHE A 238 14.77 10.19 -0.28
CA PHE A 238 13.51 9.89 0.41
C PHE A 238 12.76 11.18 0.81
N ILE A 239 13.42 12.11 1.50
CA ILE A 239 12.82 13.36 1.94
C ILE A 239 12.28 14.18 0.75
N ASN A 240 13.05 14.26 -0.34
CA ASN A 240 12.64 15.02 -1.52
C ASN A 240 11.56 14.32 -2.36
N SER A 241 11.40 13.00 -2.23
CA SER A 241 10.33 12.24 -2.89
C SER A 241 8.98 12.42 -2.20
N CYS A 242 8.95 12.59 -0.88
CA CYS A 242 7.70 12.72 -0.12
C CYS A 242 7.26 14.20 0.00
N LYS A 243 6.08 14.53 -0.57
CA LYS A 243 5.55 15.91 -0.55
C LYS A 243 5.49 16.50 0.87
N ILE A 244 4.97 15.74 1.83
CA ILE A 244 4.81 16.21 3.21
C ILE A 244 6.15 16.47 3.91
N LEU A 245 7.17 15.62 3.67
CA LEU A 245 8.51 15.81 4.22
C LEU A 245 9.22 17.03 3.59
N ARG A 246 9.00 17.28 2.28
CA ARG A 246 9.51 18.51 1.64
C ARG A 246 8.92 19.77 2.27
N VAL A 247 7.62 19.76 2.60
CA VAL A 247 6.96 20.89 3.27
C VAL A 247 7.51 21.05 4.68
N GLU A 248 7.61 19.95 5.44
CA GLU A 248 8.20 19.99 6.79
C GLU A 248 9.63 20.51 6.79
N LYS A 249 10.47 20.08 5.84
CA LYS A 249 11.84 20.56 5.65
C LYS A 249 11.89 22.09 5.41
N LYS A 250 10.95 22.63 4.58
CA LYS A 250 10.83 24.08 4.36
C LYS A 250 10.41 24.81 5.64
N LEU A 251 9.42 24.27 6.38
CA LEU A 251 9.01 24.87 7.66
C LEU A 251 10.16 24.89 8.67
N LYS A 252 10.95 23.83 8.76
CA LYS A 252 12.17 23.79 9.60
C LYS A 252 13.19 24.85 9.17
N LYS A 253 13.45 25.00 7.87
CA LYS A 253 14.37 26.03 7.32
C LYS A 253 13.94 27.44 7.68
N TRP A 254 12.65 27.72 7.71
CA TRP A 254 12.08 29.03 8.06
C TRP A 254 11.73 29.17 9.54
N HIS A 255 12.10 28.21 10.39
CA HIS A 255 11.77 28.17 11.83
C HIS A 255 10.25 28.18 12.14
N LEU A 256 9.41 27.83 11.16
CA LEU A 256 7.93 27.81 11.29
C LEU A 256 7.40 26.48 11.80
N ASN A 257 8.22 25.46 11.94
CA ASN A 257 7.79 24.13 12.43
C ASN A 257 7.21 24.17 13.84
N LYS A 258 7.77 24.98 14.75
CA LYS A 258 7.22 25.20 16.10
C LYS A 258 5.85 25.84 16.05
N LEU A 259 5.67 26.88 15.22
CA LEU A 259 4.37 27.56 15.03
C LEU A 259 3.32 26.58 14.50
N CYS A 260 3.69 25.77 13.48
CA CYS A 260 2.81 24.72 12.93
C CYS A 260 2.40 23.72 14.02
N LYS A 261 3.34 23.27 14.86
CA LYS A 261 3.07 22.38 16.00
C LYS A 261 2.07 23.00 16.99
N TYR A 262 2.30 24.27 17.43
CA TYR A 262 1.40 24.94 18.37
C TYR A 262 0.01 25.16 17.77
N PHE A 263 -0.10 25.59 16.52
CA PHE A 263 -1.37 25.70 15.81
C PHE A 263 -2.11 24.35 15.79
N PHE A 264 -1.41 23.26 15.50
CA PHE A 264 -1.99 21.93 15.51
C PHE A 264 -2.53 21.56 16.90
N ILE A 265 -1.76 21.77 17.98
CA ILE A 265 -2.17 21.46 19.35
C ILE A 265 -3.49 22.17 19.69
N LEU A 266 -3.62 23.46 19.34
CA LEU A 266 -4.80 24.25 19.59
C LEU A 266 -6.01 23.83 18.76
N SER A 267 -5.79 23.47 17.48
CA SER A 267 -6.87 23.18 16.52
C SER A 267 -7.18 21.67 16.36
N ARG A 268 -6.35 20.77 16.91
CA ARG A 268 -6.46 19.32 16.71
C ARG A 268 -7.86 18.77 16.94
N LYS A 269 -8.50 19.15 18.04
CA LYS A 269 -9.85 18.67 18.39
C LYS A 269 -10.89 19.07 17.34
N LEU A 270 -10.82 20.32 16.86
CA LEU A 270 -11.74 20.84 15.84
C LEU A 270 -11.50 20.18 14.49
N MET A 271 -10.22 20.04 14.09
CA MET A 271 -9.84 19.33 12.87
C MET A 271 -10.32 17.87 12.92
N TYR A 272 -10.05 17.16 14.02
CA TYR A 272 -10.45 15.77 14.19
C TYR A 272 -11.98 15.62 14.11
N LYS A 273 -12.75 16.49 14.79
CA LYS A 273 -14.22 16.52 14.73
C LYS A 273 -14.74 16.71 13.30
N ASN A 274 -14.08 17.55 12.48
CA ASN A 274 -14.45 17.69 11.07
C ASN A 274 -14.18 16.38 10.29
N LEU A 275 -13.01 15.77 10.51
CA LEU A 275 -12.57 14.60 9.75
C LEU A 275 -13.41 13.34 10.01
N ILE A 276 -13.88 13.16 11.26
CA ILE A 276 -14.80 12.05 11.61
C ILE A 276 -16.27 12.41 11.40
N GLY A 277 -16.56 13.63 10.96
CA GLY A 277 -17.92 14.13 10.77
C GLY A 277 -18.54 13.70 9.43
N LYS A 278 -19.78 14.13 9.21
CA LYS A 278 -20.58 13.77 8.02
C LYS A 278 -20.06 14.38 6.70
N ASN A 279 -19.21 15.40 6.75
CA ASN A 279 -18.64 16.06 5.57
C ASN A 279 -17.16 16.42 5.79
N PRO A 280 -16.25 15.43 5.76
CA PRO A 280 -14.83 15.65 5.98
C PRO A 280 -14.19 16.48 4.86
N SER A 281 -13.34 17.45 5.26
CA SER A 281 -12.60 18.30 4.33
C SER A 281 -11.20 17.75 4.06
N LEU A 282 -10.85 17.56 2.77
CA LEU A 282 -9.51 17.13 2.38
C LEU A 282 -8.43 18.18 2.68
N LEU A 283 -8.78 19.48 2.70
CA LEU A 283 -7.87 20.53 3.13
C LEU A 283 -7.52 20.38 4.62
N ILE A 284 -8.55 20.17 5.47
CA ILE A 284 -8.34 19.93 6.90
C ILE A 284 -7.53 18.63 7.11
N TYR A 285 -7.79 17.60 6.32
CA TYR A 285 -7.02 16.36 6.32
C TYR A 285 -5.53 16.59 6.04
N ASP A 286 -5.19 17.40 5.04
CA ASP A 286 -3.79 17.72 4.72
C ASP A 286 -3.12 18.60 5.79
N LEU A 287 -3.87 19.58 6.34
CA LEU A 287 -3.40 20.40 7.46
C LEU A 287 -3.18 19.56 8.73
N TYR A 288 -4.10 18.63 9.02
CA TYR A 288 -3.95 17.70 10.13
C TYR A 288 -2.69 16.86 10.02
N LYS A 289 -2.44 16.26 8.84
CA LYS A 289 -1.24 15.45 8.60
C LYS A 289 0.04 16.24 8.79
N LEU A 290 0.12 17.45 8.23
CA LEU A 290 1.29 18.31 8.37
C LEU A 290 1.51 18.75 9.82
N GLY A 291 0.44 19.15 10.50
CA GLY A 291 0.47 19.54 11.92
C GLY A 291 0.89 18.38 12.82
N TYR A 292 0.33 17.18 12.59
CA TYR A 292 0.71 15.99 13.33
C TYR A 292 2.16 15.58 13.10
N LEU A 293 2.66 15.68 11.87
CA LEU A 293 4.07 15.40 11.56
C LEU A 293 5.00 16.35 12.34
N CYS A 294 4.69 17.66 12.37
CA CYS A 294 5.45 18.63 13.17
C CYS A 294 5.32 18.38 14.68
N TYR A 295 4.15 17.91 15.14
CA TYR A 295 3.90 17.59 16.55
C TYR A 295 4.68 16.34 17.00
N SER A 296 4.73 15.32 16.17
CA SER A 296 5.40 14.05 16.45
C SER A 296 6.92 14.07 16.17
N ALA A 297 7.48 15.22 15.82
CA ALA A 297 8.90 15.35 15.52
C ALA A 297 9.84 15.09 16.71
N ASP A 298 9.33 15.20 17.95
CA ASP A 298 10.04 14.83 19.19
C ASP A 298 10.00 13.31 19.42
N PHE A 299 10.17 12.57 18.35
CA PHE A 299 10.17 11.11 18.27
C PHE A 299 11.27 10.50 19.16
N ASP A 300 10.84 9.62 20.05
CA ASP A 300 11.77 8.90 20.93
C ASP A 300 12.57 7.85 20.16
N LYS A 301 13.80 8.20 19.84
CA LYS A 301 14.74 7.34 19.09
C LYS A 301 15.13 6.09 19.86
N SER A 302 15.05 6.09 21.20
CA SER A 302 15.47 4.95 22.04
C SER A 302 14.63 3.70 21.85
N LYS A 303 13.41 3.85 21.29
CA LYS A 303 12.50 2.72 21.01
C LYS A 303 12.88 1.92 19.75
N TYR A 304 13.87 2.35 19.00
CA TYR A 304 14.23 1.78 17.69
C TYR A 304 15.73 1.46 17.56
N LEU A 305 16.46 1.65 18.63
CA LEU A 305 17.81 1.14 18.87
C LEU A 305 17.74 -0.21 19.58
#